data_b97d5f5a83aaa1eeaf730bf9aee525d8
#
_entry.id   b97d5f5a83aaa1eeaf730bf9aee525d8
#
_cell.length_a   1.000
_cell.length_b   1.000
_cell.length_c   1.000
_cell.angle_alpha   90.00
_cell.angle_beta   90.00
_cell.angle_gamma   90.00
#
_symmetry.space_group_name_H-M   'P 1'
#
loop_
_entity.id
_entity.type
_entity.pdbx_description
1 polymer ?
#
loop_
_entity_poly.entity_id
_entity_poly.type
_entity_poly.pdbx_seq_one_letter_code
_entity_poly.pdbx_strand_id
1 'polypeptide(L)'
;MLRSTFGGVKSLIAFLTRFVPRHWLQPITRWTVVLVAFVWRGNRFEDPITGRTYRKLLPYGRISPRLNAIAPHSLSLERHRAVWIYLREQTSFFTEPLRFLHLAPEYCYLRYFKRLRNLDYITGDLNSPWAEHHFDCHAIPFPDASFDVVMANHLLEHVADDRQVMREFFRVLRPGGWGIVLVPINGQNPDTAEDPAVTDPAERERLYWQRDHVRLYGYADYPQRWRDTGFEVDVVDLTKLVGEDRCQRYALGWDRTLYVIRKPR
;
A
#
# COMPACT_ATOMS: atom_id res chain seq x y z
N MET A 1 7.26 -21.04 29.80
CA MET A 1 7.74 -22.15 28.97
C MET A 1 7.08 -22.19 27.58
N LEU A 2 7.21 -21.13 26.74
CA LEU A 2 6.57 -21.04 25.40
C LEU A 2 7.44 -20.30 24.37
N ARG A 3 8.78 -20.29 24.57
CA ARG A 3 9.73 -19.63 23.65
C ARG A 3 10.38 -20.53 22.60
N SER A 4 10.16 -21.86 22.63
CA SER A 4 10.93 -22.78 21.77
C SER A 4 10.27 -23.23 20.46
N THR A 5 8.99 -22.98 20.25
CA THR A 5 8.28 -23.47 19.04
C THR A 5 8.40 -22.56 17.81
N PHE A 6 8.72 -21.27 17.97
CA PHE A 6 8.85 -20.33 16.84
C PHE A 6 10.20 -20.43 16.10
N GLY A 7 11.26 -20.93 16.75
CA GLY A 7 12.57 -21.11 16.11
C GLY A 7 12.58 -22.20 15.03
N GLY A 8 11.90 -23.30 15.26
CA GLY A 8 11.83 -24.43 14.34
C GLY A 8 11.07 -24.12 13.04
N VAL A 9 9.98 -23.35 13.13
CA VAL A 9 9.18 -22.96 11.95
C VAL A 9 9.92 -21.96 11.06
N LYS A 10 10.66 -21.00 11.65
CA LYS A 10 11.50 -20.06 10.89
C LYS A 10 12.62 -20.78 10.15
N SER A 11 13.27 -21.76 10.80
CA SER A 11 14.33 -22.56 10.20
C SER A 11 13.81 -23.46 9.08
N LEU A 12 12.64 -24.06 9.26
CA LEU A 12 11.97 -24.88 8.24
C LEU A 12 11.54 -24.05 7.04
N ILE A 13 10.97 -22.87 7.23
CA ILE A 13 10.59 -21.96 6.16
C ILE A 13 11.83 -21.47 5.40
N ALA A 14 12.90 -21.09 6.09
CA ALA A 14 14.16 -20.68 5.48
C ALA A 14 14.80 -21.83 4.68
N PHE A 15 14.75 -23.07 5.18
CA PHE A 15 15.23 -24.26 4.49
C PHE A 15 14.38 -24.56 3.25
N LEU A 16 13.06 -24.55 3.35
CA LEU A 16 12.15 -24.82 2.24
C LEU A 16 12.29 -23.76 1.12
N THR A 17 12.42 -22.47 1.49
CA THR A 17 12.58 -21.39 0.49
C THR A 17 13.93 -21.40 -0.22
N ARG A 18 14.92 -22.10 0.33
CA ARG A 18 16.26 -22.26 -0.28
C ARG A 18 16.31 -23.37 -1.34
N PHE A 19 15.50 -24.43 -1.16
CA PHE A 19 15.58 -25.66 -2.00
C PHE A 19 14.34 -25.91 -2.85
N VAL A 20 13.20 -25.25 -2.56
CA VAL A 20 11.97 -25.45 -3.33
C VAL A 20 11.75 -24.24 -4.24
N PRO A 21 11.65 -24.44 -5.56
CA PRO A 21 11.34 -23.36 -6.49
C PRO A 21 10.07 -22.60 -6.09
N ARG A 22 10.11 -21.27 -6.15
CA ARG A 22 9.04 -20.38 -5.68
C ARG A 22 7.67 -20.72 -6.26
N HIS A 23 7.61 -21.20 -7.52
CA HIS A 23 6.37 -21.59 -8.17
C HIS A 23 5.69 -22.82 -7.53
N TRP A 24 6.46 -23.70 -6.87
CA TRP A 24 5.91 -24.84 -6.13
C TRP A 24 5.42 -24.45 -4.72
N LEU A 25 5.97 -23.39 -4.16
CA LEU A 25 5.54 -22.88 -2.85
C LEU A 25 4.25 -22.07 -2.93
N GLN A 26 3.95 -21.45 -4.06
CA GLN A 26 2.76 -20.61 -4.24
C GLN A 26 1.43 -21.35 -3.98
N PRO A 27 1.15 -22.54 -4.54
CA PRO A 27 -0.09 -23.26 -4.25
C PRO A 27 -0.16 -23.71 -2.77
N ILE A 28 0.96 -24.16 -2.18
CA ILE A 28 1.00 -24.60 -0.79
C ILE A 28 0.70 -23.41 0.15
N THR A 29 1.33 -22.26 -0.07
CA THR A 29 1.03 -21.03 0.69
C THR A 29 -0.42 -20.59 0.53
N ARG A 30 -1.00 -20.74 -0.64
CA ARG A 30 -2.42 -20.42 -0.88
C ARG A 30 -3.36 -21.31 -0.05
N TRP A 31 -3.12 -22.62 -0.04
CA TRP A 31 -3.92 -23.55 0.78
C TRP A 31 -3.74 -23.34 2.28
N THR A 32 -2.51 -23.10 2.73
CA THR A 32 -2.25 -22.81 4.15
C THR A 32 -2.93 -21.52 4.61
N VAL A 33 -2.93 -20.48 3.78
CA VAL A 33 -3.62 -19.21 4.06
C VAL A 33 -5.14 -19.41 4.13
N VAL A 34 -5.73 -20.21 3.24
CA VAL A 34 -7.16 -20.55 3.28
C VAL A 34 -7.52 -21.33 4.56
N LEU A 35 -6.70 -22.31 4.94
CA LEU A 35 -6.87 -23.07 6.17
C LEU A 35 -6.78 -22.18 7.41
N VAL A 36 -5.77 -21.32 7.47
CA VAL A 36 -5.60 -20.34 8.55
C VAL A 36 -6.81 -19.39 8.61
N ALA A 37 -7.29 -18.91 7.48
CA ALA A 37 -8.46 -18.05 7.40
C ALA A 37 -9.72 -18.76 7.93
N PHE A 38 -9.85 -20.06 7.71
CA PHE A 38 -10.94 -20.85 8.26
C PHE A 38 -10.81 -21.07 9.77
N VAL A 39 -9.66 -21.54 10.23
CA VAL A 39 -9.38 -21.81 11.65
C VAL A 39 -9.45 -20.55 12.51
N TRP A 40 -9.07 -19.38 11.95
CA TRP A 40 -9.06 -18.11 12.68
C TRP A 40 -10.36 -17.31 12.57
N ARG A 41 -11.44 -17.88 12.06
CA ARG A 41 -12.76 -17.23 12.09
C ARG A 41 -13.13 -16.80 13.50
N GLY A 42 -13.81 -15.66 13.61
CA GLY A 42 -14.25 -15.07 14.88
C GLY A 42 -14.68 -13.62 14.66
N ASN A 43 -15.05 -12.90 15.72
CA ASN A 43 -15.70 -11.60 15.60
C ASN A 43 -14.85 -10.41 16.09
N ARG A 44 -13.56 -10.62 16.37
CA ARG A 44 -12.72 -9.56 16.93
C ARG A 44 -12.26 -8.55 15.86
N PHE A 45 -11.81 -9.06 14.71
CA PHE A 45 -11.33 -8.25 13.60
C PHE A 45 -12.16 -8.49 12.35
N GLU A 46 -12.30 -7.47 11.52
CA GLU A 46 -12.96 -7.54 10.23
C GLU A 46 -12.02 -7.05 9.13
N ASP A 47 -11.96 -7.79 8.03
CA ASP A 47 -11.31 -7.35 6.81
C ASP A 47 -12.35 -6.65 5.91
N PRO A 48 -12.32 -5.33 5.78
CA PRO A 48 -13.34 -4.58 5.03
C PRO A 48 -13.31 -4.87 3.52
N ILE A 49 -12.21 -5.43 2.98
CA ILE A 49 -12.07 -5.80 1.56
C ILE A 49 -12.91 -7.05 1.25
N THR A 50 -13.00 -7.98 2.20
CA THR A 50 -13.70 -9.25 2.01
C THR A 50 -14.99 -9.40 2.81
N GLY A 51 -15.23 -8.53 3.79
CA GLY A 51 -16.29 -8.66 4.79
C GLY A 51 -16.11 -9.83 5.76
N ARG A 52 -14.94 -10.50 5.73
CA ARG A 52 -14.68 -11.65 6.60
C ARG A 52 -14.19 -11.22 7.97
N THR A 53 -14.56 -11.99 8.99
CA THR A 53 -14.22 -11.71 10.37
C THR A 53 -13.34 -12.79 10.97
N TYR A 54 -12.43 -12.37 11.89
CA TYR A 54 -11.37 -13.18 12.47
C TYR A 54 -11.22 -12.92 13.96
N ARG A 55 -10.77 -13.95 14.72
CA ARG A 55 -10.34 -13.77 16.12
C ARG A 55 -8.93 -13.20 16.25
N LYS A 56 -8.08 -13.35 15.21
CA LYS A 56 -6.74 -12.78 15.09
C LYS A 56 -6.30 -12.74 13.62
N LEU A 57 -5.34 -11.86 13.31
CA LEU A 57 -4.73 -11.74 12.00
C LEU A 57 -3.27 -12.20 12.04
N LEU A 58 -2.65 -12.38 10.87
CA LEU A 58 -1.25 -12.77 10.74
C LEU A 58 -0.32 -11.62 11.15
N PRO A 59 0.84 -11.91 11.75
CA PRO A 59 1.85 -10.90 12.03
C PRO A 59 2.59 -10.47 10.76
N TYR A 60 3.14 -9.25 10.76
CA TYR A 60 3.96 -8.73 9.68
C TYR A 60 5.18 -7.95 10.22
N GLY A 61 6.32 -8.10 9.56
CA GLY A 61 7.59 -7.44 9.89
C GLY A 61 8.69 -8.43 10.25
N ARG A 62 9.94 -8.12 9.87
CA ARG A 62 11.10 -8.98 10.10
C ARG A 62 11.77 -8.71 11.45
N ILE A 63 12.01 -7.43 11.76
CA ILE A 63 12.78 -7.00 12.93
C ILE A 63 11.86 -6.83 14.14
N SER A 64 10.74 -6.12 13.98
CA SER A 64 9.73 -5.89 15.01
C SER A 64 8.35 -6.27 14.45
N PRO A 65 7.95 -7.55 14.59
CA PRO A 65 6.69 -8.02 14.03
C PRO A 65 5.48 -7.32 14.67
N ARG A 66 4.66 -6.68 13.85
CA ARG A 66 3.35 -6.18 14.27
C ARG A 66 2.36 -7.34 14.31
N LEU A 67 1.70 -7.53 15.43
CA LEU A 67 0.65 -8.51 15.59
C LEU A 67 -0.64 -8.03 14.91
N ASN A 68 -1.43 -8.97 14.39
CA ASN A 68 -2.71 -8.69 13.74
C ASN A 68 -2.62 -7.70 12.55
N ALA A 69 -1.56 -7.80 11.76
CA ALA A 69 -1.29 -6.90 10.64
C ALA A 69 -1.92 -7.37 9.33
N ILE A 70 -1.82 -8.68 8.97
CA ILE A 70 -2.27 -9.20 7.67
C ILE A 70 -3.58 -9.96 7.81
N ALA A 71 -4.60 -9.56 7.06
CA ALA A 71 -5.85 -10.32 6.96
C ALA A 71 -5.63 -11.62 6.16
N PRO A 72 -5.98 -12.79 6.71
CA PRO A 72 -5.57 -14.07 6.11
C PRO A 72 -6.10 -14.32 4.70
N HIS A 73 -7.29 -13.85 4.33
CA HIS A 73 -7.87 -14.15 3.02
C HIS A 73 -7.49 -13.15 1.92
N SER A 74 -7.54 -11.85 2.22
CA SER A 74 -7.16 -10.81 1.26
C SER A 74 -5.66 -10.61 1.15
N LEU A 75 -4.90 -10.98 2.19
CA LEU A 75 -3.51 -10.61 2.42
C LEU A 75 -3.30 -9.10 2.57
N SER A 76 -4.37 -8.38 2.93
CA SER A 76 -4.32 -6.94 3.15
C SER A 76 -3.59 -6.58 4.43
N LEU A 77 -2.72 -5.58 4.36
CA LEU A 77 -2.13 -4.89 5.49
C LEU A 77 -3.06 -3.79 6.01
N GLU A 78 -2.67 -3.16 7.11
CA GLU A 78 -3.37 -2.05 7.76
C GLU A 78 -3.71 -0.94 6.77
N ARG A 79 -2.69 -0.46 6.02
CA ARG A 79 -2.84 0.60 5.01
C ARG A 79 -3.84 0.25 3.90
N HIS A 80 -3.85 -1.03 3.47
CA HIS A 80 -4.78 -1.47 2.42
C HIS A 80 -6.23 -1.40 2.90
N ARG A 81 -6.49 -1.79 4.15
CA ARG A 81 -7.81 -1.69 4.75
C ARG A 81 -8.22 -0.23 4.95
N ALA A 82 -7.26 0.63 5.33
CA ALA A 82 -7.44 2.06 5.47
C ALA A 82 -7.88 2.71 4.14
N VAL A 83 -7.15 2.48 3.06
CA VAL A 83 -7.50 2.94 1.71
C VAL A 83 -8.87 2.42 1.27
N TRP A 84 -9.15 1.13 1.47
CA TRP A 84 -10.45 0.55 1.09
C TRP A 84 -11.63 1.22 1.79
N ILE A 85 -11.49 1.51 3.08
CA ILE A 85 -12.53 2.21 3.86
C ILE A 85 -12.74 3.61 3.31
N TYR A 86 -11.66 4.35 3.04
CA TYR A 86 -11.74 5.68 2.46
C TYR A 86 -12.44 5.66 1.08
N LEU A 87 -12.04 4.77 0.19
CA LEU A 87 -12.66 4.60 -1.14
C LEU A 87 -14.16 4.34 -1.02
N ARG A 88 -14.55 3.48 -0.07
CA ARG A 88 -15.96 3.08 0.13
C ARG A 88 -16.83 4.18 0.74
N GLU A 89 -16.28 4.97 1.66
CA GLU A 89 -17.09 5.85 2.52
C GLU A 89 -16.96 7.33 2.15
N GLN A 90 -15.89 7.70 1.43
CA GLN A 90 -15.61 9.11 1.13
C GLN A 90 -15.58 9.42 -0.36
N THR A 91 -15.78 8.42 -1.20
CA THR A 91 -15.71 8.61 -2.66
C THR A 91 -16.80 7.81 -3.38
N SER A 92 -17.03 8.16 -4.63
CA SER A 92 -17.89 7.41 -5.56
C SER A 92 -17.14 6.29 -6.31
N PHE A 93 -15.96 5.87 -5.82
CA PHE A 93 -15.07 4.92 -6.50
C PHE A 93 -15.74 3.61 -6.93
N PHE A 94 -16.68 3.10 -6.12
CA PHE A 94 -17.36 1.83 -6.39
C PHE A 94 -18.64 1.95 -7.22
N THR A 95 -19.09 3.18 -7.52
CA THR A 95 -20.42 3.42 -8.12
C THR A 95 -20.35 4.18 -9.43
N GLU A 96 -19.46 5.15 -9.57
CA GLU A 96 -19.36 5.96 -10.78
C GLU A 96 -18.37 5.38 -11.79
N PRO A 97 -18.60 5.59 -13.11
CA PRO A 97 -17.64 5.23 -14.15
C PRO A 97 -16.35 6.05 -13.96
N LEU A 98 -15.22 5.37 -13.75
CA LEU A 98 -13.92 6.01 -13.51
C LEU A 98 -12.84 5.31 -14.33
N ARG A 99 -11.96 6.09 -14.92
CA ARG A 99 -10.70 5.61 -15.48
C ARG A 99 -9.61 5.72 -14.40
N PHE A 100 -9.09 4.58 -13.98
CA PHE A 100 -8.26 4.45 -12.79
C PHE A 100 -6.89 3.85 -13.10
N LEU A 101 -5.82 4.62 -12.81
CA LEU A 101 -4.44 4.15 -12.88
C LEU A 101 -3.93 3.74 -11.51
N HIS A 102 -3.54 2.49 -11.37
CA HIS A 102 -2.93 1.94 -10.17
C HIS A 102 -1.47 1.59 -10.44
N LEU A 103 -0.54 2.39 -9.90
CA LEU A 103 0.90 2.14 -9.99
C LEU A 103 1.36 1.25 -8.84
N ALA A 104 2.35 0.39 -9.09
CA ALA A 104 2.81 -0.63 -8.15
C ALA A 104 1.66 -1.46 -7.56
N PRO A 105 0.83 -2.12 -8.41
CA PRO A 105 -0.45 -2.66 -8.00
C PRO A 105 -0.33 -3.76 -6.95
N GLU A 106 -1.11 -3.62 -5.88
CA GLU A 106 -1.08 -4.52 -4.73
C GLU A 106 -2.06 -5.68 -4.92
N TYR A 107 -1.58 -6.90 -4.67
CA TYR A 107 -2.33 -8.13 -4.87
C TYR A 107 -3.70 -8.15 -4.16
N CYS A 108 -3.79 -7.54 -2.98
CA CYS A 108 -5.03 -7.54 -2.19
C CYS A 108 -6.18 -6.80 -2.87
N TYR A 109 -5.90 -5.86 -3.79
CA TYR A 109 -6.91 -5.10 -4.53
C TYR A 109 -7.21 -5.67 -5.92
N LEU A 110 -6.21 -6.19 -6.63
CA LEU A 110 -6.27 -6.57 -8.04
C LEU A 110 -7.53 -7.36 -8.40
N ARG A 111 -7.78 -8.45 -7.66
CA ARG A 111 -8.90 -9.34 -7.96
C ARG A 111 -10.28 -8.71 -7.71
N TYR A 112 -10.33 -7.68 -6.87
CA TYR A 112 -11.56 -6.94 -6.57
C TYR A 112 -11.80 -5.84 -7.58
N PHE A 113 -10.80 -5.00 -7.82
CA PHE A 113 -10.93 -3.90 -8.77
C PHE A 113 -11.15 -4.39 -10.21
N LYS A 114 -10.48 -5.46 -10.64
CA LYS A 114 -10.73 -6.09 -11.96
C LYS A 114 -12.15 -6.61 -12.18
N ARG A 115 -12.95 -6.73 -11.15
CA ARG A 115 -14.37 -7.18 -11.23
C ARG A 115 -15.37 -6.03 -11.23
N LEU A 116 -14.93 -4.83 -10.93
CA LEU A 116 -15.79 -3.66 -10.90
C LEU A 116 -16.05 -3.20 -12.33
N ARG A 117 -17.30 -3.25 -12.76
CA ARG A 117 -17.70 -2.89 -14.13
C ARG A 117 -17.69 -1.40 -14.39
N ASN A 118 -17.69 -0.59 -13.33
CA ASN A 118 -17.61 0.86 -13.40
C ASN A 118 -16.18 1.38 -13.57
N LEU A 119 -15.16 0.54 -13.43
CA LEU A 119 -13.77 0.95 -13.57
C LEU A 119 -13.18 0.55 -14.91
N ASP A 120 -12.64 1.52 -15.65
CA ASP A 120 -11.57 1.29 -16.63
C ASP A 120 -10.26 1.22 -15.86
N TYR A 121 -9.95 0.00 -15.36
CA TYR A 121 -8.87 -0.26 -14.41
C TYR A 121 -7.58 -0.62 -15.12
N ILE A 122 -6.60 0.28 -15.03
CA ILE A 122 -5.27 0.17 -15.66
C ILE A 122 -4.21 0.04 -14.58
N THR A 123 -3.30 -0.90 -14.74
CA THR A 123 -2.19 -1.13 -13.80
C THR A 123 -0.85 -0.91 -14.47
N GLY A 124 0.06 -0.21 -13.77
CA GLY A 124 1.40 0.10 -14.25
C GLY A 124 2.48 -0.17 -13.22
N ASP A 125 3.62 -0.69 -13.66
CA ASP A 125 4.81 -0.90 -12.84
C ASP A 125 6.03 -1.13 -13.73
N LEU A 126 7.22 -0.91 -13.24
CA LEU A 126 8.44 -1.17 -14.02
C LEU A 126 8.64 -2.67 -14.28
N ASN A 127 8.46 -3.52 -13.26
CA ASN A 127 8.83 -4.95 -13.32
C ASN A 127 7.80 -5.90 -12.68
N SER A 128 6.75 -5.40 -12.04
CA SER A 128 5.80 -6.24 -11.32
C SER A 128 4.98 -7.13 -12.28
N PRO A 129 4.94 -8.46 -12.07
CA PRO A 129 4.11 -9.35 -12.87
C PRO A 129 2.60 -9.12 -12.69
N TRP A 130 2.21 -8.27 -11.77
CA TRP A 130 0.82 -7.90 -11.49
C TRP A 130 0.34 -6.73 -12.36
N ALA A 131 1.27 -5.98 -12.96
CA ALA A 131 0.94 -4.85 -13.82
C ALA A 131 0.64 -5.33 -15.25
N GLU A 132 -0.30 -4.67 -15.90
CA GLU A 132 -0.65 -4.89 -17.32
C GLU A 132 0.25 -4.09 -18.26
N HIS A 133 0.74 -2.93 -17.75
CA HIS A 133 1.66 -2.07 -18.49
C HIS A 133 2.98 -1.96 -17.75
N HIS A 134 4.08 -2.11 -18.49
CA HIS A 134 5.44 -1.97 -17.94
C HIS A 134 6.06 -0.68 -18.44
N PHE A 135 6.29 0.26 -17.52
CA PHE A 135 6.91 1.56 -17.81
C PHE A 135 7.52 2.18 -16.56
N ASP A 136 8.41 3.13 -16.78
CA ASP A 136 8.94 3.98 -15.71
C ASP A 136 7.92 5.09 -15.38
N CYS A 137 7.59 5.22 -14.09
CA CYS A 137 6.64 6.24 -13.62
C CYS A 137 7.14 7.69 -13.75
N HIS A 138 8.44 7.90 -14.06
CA HIS A 138 8.96 9.21 -14.43
C HIS A 138 8.50 9.68 -15.82
N ALA A 139 7.95 8.76 -16.65
CA ALA A 139 7.43 9.05 -17.99
C ALA A 139 6.22 8.14 -18.27
N ILE A 140 5.08 8.47 -17.72
CA ILE A 140 3.84 7.66 -17.83
C ILE A 140 3.33 7.71 -19.28
N PRO A 141 3.22 6.55 -20.00
CA PRO A 141 2.94 6.52 -21.44
C PRO A 141 1.45 6.68 -21.76
N PHE A 142 0.78 7.59 -21.07
CA PHE A 142 -0.61 7.95 -21.32
C PHE A 142 -0.72 9.46 -21.58
N PRO A 143 -1.69 9.90 -22.40
CA PRO A 143 -1.91 11.31 -22.67
C PRO A 143 -2.24 12.12 -21.41
N ASP A 144 -2.12 13.44 -21.53
CA ASP A 144 -2.56 14.37 -20.50
C ASP A 144 -4.06 14.19 -20.20
N ALA A 145 -4.46 14.44 -18.95
CA ALA A 145 -5.85 14.37 -18.51
C ALA A 145 -6.56 13.06 -18.90
N SER A 146 -5.86 11.91 -18.81
CA SER A 146 -6.39 10.60 -19.18
C SER A 146 -7.15 9.89 -18.06
N PHE A 147 -6.87 10.22 -16.80
CA PHE A 147 -7.38 9.47 -15.65
C PHE A 147 -8.23 10.33 -14.72
N ASP A 148 -9.26 9.72 -14.16
CA ASP A 148 -10.08 10.29 -13.09
C ASP A 148 -9.44 10.08 -11.73
N VAL A 149 -8.79 8.91 -11.56
CA VAL A 149 -8.16 8.50 -10.30
C VAL A 149 -6.77 7.92 -10.55
N VAL A 150 -5.82 8.25 -9.68
CA VAL A 150 -4.51 7.58 -9.60
C VAL A 150 -4.29 7.03 -8.20
N MET A 151 -3.62 5.90 -8.08
CA MET A 151 -3.19 5.36 -6.80
C MET A 151 -1.76 4.83 -6.89
N ALA A 152 -0.94 5.20 -5.91
CA ALA A 152 0.39 4.66 -5.73
C ALA A 152 0.71 4.56 -4.24
N ASN A 153 0.91 3.36 -3.76
CA ASN A 153 1.26 3.11 -2.38
C ASN A 153 2.66 2.52 -2.31
N HIS A 154 3.53 3.14 -1.51
CA HIS A 154 4.92 2.70 -1.36
C HIS A 154 5.67 2.59 -2.70
N LEU A 155 5.63 3.67 -3.48
CA LEU A 155 6.33 3.82 -4.75
C LEU A 155 7.39 4.92 -4.67
N LEU A 156 7.04 6.09 -4.14
CA LEU A 156 7.87 7.30 -4.24
C LEU A 156 9.17 7.24 -3.42
N GLU A 157 9.21 6.43 -2.38
CA GLU A 157 10.42 6.17 -1.61
C GLU A 157 11.51 5.40 -2.37
N HIS A 158 11.15 4.78 -3.50
CA HIS A 158 12.05 3.98 -4.33
C HIS A 158 12.53 4.70 -5.59
N VAL A 159 11.86 5.79 -6.01
CA VAL A 159 12.17 6.49 -7.27
C VAL A 159 13.26 7.54 -7.09
N ALA A 160 14.07 7.76 -8.11
CA ALA A 160 15.17 8.71 -8.05
C ALA A 160 14.69 10.17 -7.92
N ASP A 161 13.73 10.57 -8.77
CA ASP A 161 13.13 11.94 -8.80
C ASP A 161 11.61 11.83 -8.53
N ASP A 162 11.22 11.92 -7.26
CA ASP A 162 9.83 11.90 -6.85
C ASP A 162 9.04 13.11 -7.38
N ARG A 163 9.70 14.28 -7.51
CA ARG A 163 9.08 15.49 -8.06
C ARG A 163 8.69 15.30 -9.53
N GLN A 164 9.51 14.58 -10.32
CA GLN A 164 9.14 14.24 -11.69
C GLN A 164 7.94 13.29 -11.73
N VAL A 165 7.89 12.28 -10.87
CA VAL A 165 6.74 11.38 -10.79
C VAL A 165 5.48 12.13 -10.37
N MET A 166 5.58 13.06 -9.41
CA MET A 166 4.45 13.92 -9.01
C MET A 166 3.95 14.80 -10.17
N ARG A 167 4.85 15.36 -11.00
CA ARG A 167 4.47 16.09 -12.23
C ARG A 167 3.75 15.21 -13.25
N GLU A 168 4.18 13.96 -13.41
CA GLU A 168 3.51 13.00 -14.28
C GLU A 168 2.09 12.66 -13.77
N PHE A 169 1.90 12.50 -12.47
CA PHE A 169 0.57 12.31 -11.86
C PHE A 169 -0.32 13.54 -12.14
N PHE A 170 0.24 14.74 -11.98
CA PHE A 170 -0.50 15.96 -12.29
C PHE A 170 -0.87 16.04 -13.78
N ARG A 171 0.04 15.66 -14.67
CA ARG A 171 -0.19 15.66 -16.11
C ARG A 171 -1.30 14.70 -16.51
N VAL A 172 -1.23 13.44 -16.06
CA VAL A 172 -2.17 12.40 -16.50
C VAL A 172 -3.55 12.47 -15.84
N LEU A 173 -3.67 13.10 -14.67
CA LEU A 173 -4.97 13.35 -14.04
C LEU A 173 -5.75 14.43 -14.77
N ARG A 174 -7.05 14.22 -14.90
CA ARG A 174 -8.00 15.24 -15.38
C ARG A 174 -8.14 16.39 -14.37
N PRO A 175 -8.50 17.61 -14.79
CA PRO A 175 -8.98 18.63 -13.87
C PRO A 175 -10.13 18.09 -13.01
N GLY A 176 -10.06 18.25 -11.68
CA GLY A 176 -10.98 17.64 -10.71
C GLY A 176 -10.72 16.17 -10.40
N GLY A 177 -9.75 15.51 -11.07
CA GLY A 177 -9.29 14.17 -10.74
C GLY A 177 -8.53 14.12 -9.41
N TRP A 178 -8.43 12.94 -8.83
CA TRP A 178 -7.84 12.76 -7.50
C TRP A 178 -7.00 11.49 -7.40
N GLY A 179 -6.27 11.35 -6.29
CA GLY A 179 -5.47 10.15 -6.04
C GLY A 179 -5.22 9.88 -4.58
N ILE A 180 -4.82 8.65 -4.28
CA ILE A 180 -4.29 8.24 -2.98
C ILE A 180 -2.84 7.86 -3.16
N VAL A 181 -1.98 8.50 -2.36
CA VAL A 181 -0.53 8.35 -2.46
C VAL A 181 0.06 8.13 -1.07
N LEU A 182 0.50 6.92 -0.80
CA LEU A 182 1.03 6.55 0.51
C LEU A 182 2.51 6.22 0.41
N VAL A 183 3.24 6.67 1.42
CA VAL A 183 4.67 6.39 1.63
C VAL A 183 4.92 6.17 3.13
N PRO A 184 6.02 5.54 3.53
CA PRO A 184 6.45 5.55 4.93
C PRO A 184 6.75 6.98 5.37
N ILE A 185 6.10 7.44 6.43
CA ILE A 185 6.31 8.77 7.00
C ILE A 185 7.04 8.66 8.34
N ASN A 186 8.09 9.46 8.50
CA ASN A 186 8.67 9.70 9.81
C ASN A 186 7.84 10.73 10.57
N GLY A 187 6.95 10.24 11.44
CA GLY A 187 6.08 11.09 12.24
C GLY A 187 6.78 11.97 13.30
N GLN A 188 8.09 11.79 13.48
CA GLN A 188 8.90 12.58 14.42
C GLN A 188 9.71 13.69 13.72
N ASN A 189 9.84 13.65 12.39
CA ASN A 189 10.60 14.62 11.62
C ASN A 189 9.68 15.33 10.61
N PRO A 190 9.62 16.67 10.62
CA PRO A 190 8.87 17.42 9.61
C PRO A 190 9.49 17.32 8.22
N ASP A 191 10.83 17.19 8.15
CA ASP A 191 11.59 17.22 6.92
C ASP A 191 11.89 15.82 6.39
N THR A 192 11.94 15.69 5.07
CA THR A 192 12.34 14.46 4.39
C THR A 192 13.86 14.27 4.50
N ALA A 193 14.27 13.09 4.93
CA ALA A 193 15.66 12.67 4.90
C ALA A 193 15.97 12.02 3.55
N GLU A 194 16.85 12.63 2.75
CA GLU A 194 17.33 12.08 1.48
C GLU A 194 18.75 12.60 1.19
N ASP A 195 19.61 11.73 0.68
CA ASP A 195 20.95 12.06 0.24
C ASP A 195 21.33 11.16 -0.94
N PRO A 196 21.51 11.73 -2.15
CA PRO A 196 21.92 10.96 -3.33
C PRO A 196 23.27 10.24 -3.19
N ALA A 197 24.14 10.68 -2.27
CA ALA A 197 25.42 10.04 -2.00
C ALA A 197 25.28 8.72 -1.24
N VAL A 198 24.15 8.49 -0.57
CA VAL A 198 23.86 7.24 0.15
C VAL A 198 23.44 6.16 -0.84
N THR A 199 24.42 5.36 -1.28
CA THR A 199 24.21 4.27 -2.25
C THR A 199 24.30 2.89 -1.63
N ASP A 200 24.94 2.74 -0.46
CA ASP A 200 25.05 1.45 0.22
C ASP A 200 23.70 1.00 0.78
N PRO A 201 23.24 -0.23 0.43
CA PRO A 201 21.95 -0.74 0.91
C PRO A 201 21.83 -0.87 2.44
N ALA A 202 22.90 -1.16 3.17
CA ALA A 202 22.86 -1.26 4.62
C ALA A 202 22.72 0.13 5.26
N GLU A 203 23.35 1.13 4.69
CA GLU A 203 23.20 2.52 5.11
C GLU A 203 21.79 3.06 4.80
N ARG A 204 21.21 2.73 3.64
CA ARG A 204 19.80 3.04 3.33
C ARG A 204 18.84 2.41 4.33
N GLU A 205 19.03 1.14 4.69
CA GLU A 205 18.22 0.46 5.70
C GLU A 205 18.26 1.18 7.05
N ARG A 206 19.45 1.67 7.45
CA ARG A 206 19.64 2.43 8.69
C ARG A 206 18.97 3.80 8.67
N LEU A 207 19.07 4.53 7.55
CA LEU A 207 18.59 5.91 7.42
C LEU A 207 17.12 5.97 6.98
N TYR A 208 16.72 5.10 6.04
CA TYR A 208 15.44 5.15 5.34
C TYR A 208 14.56 3.91 5.58
N TRP A 209 14.94 3.06 6.55
CA TRP A 209 14.21 1.88 7.04
C TRP A 209 14.21 0.65 6.12
N GLN A 210 14.59 0.77 4.84
CA GLN A 210 14.74 -0.35 3.92
C GLN A 210 15.93 -0.15 2.98
N ARG A 211 16.45 -1.26 2.47
CA ARG A 211 17.68 -1.32 1.67
C ARG A 211 17.55 -0.66 0.29
N ASP A 212 16.35 -0.57 -0.22
CA ASP A 212 15.97 -0.05 -1.54
C ASP A 212 15.27 1.32 -1.48
N HIS A 213 15.05 1.87 -0.28
CA HIS A 213 14.58 3.23 -0.14
C HIS A 213 15.71 4.22 -0.42
N VAL A 214 15.40 5.28 -1.13
CA VAL A 214 16.33 6.40 -1.41
C VAL A 214 16.02 7.62 -0.57
N ARG A 215 14.89 7.62 0.15
CA ARG A 215 14.45 8.65 1.09
C ARG A 215 13.50 8.13 2.16
N LEU A 216 13.38 8.91 3.22
CA LEU A 216 12.36 8.75 4.24
C LEU A 216 11.62 10.07 4.43
N TYR A 217 10.34 10.09 4.10
CA TYR A 217 9.55 11.31 4.09
C TYR A 217 9.24 11.84 5.49
N GLY A 218 9.35 13.17 5.63
CA GLY A 218 8.88 13.91 6.79
C GLY A 218 7.39 14.22 6.69
N TYR A 219 6.74 14.36 7.85
CA TYR A 219 5.27 14.54 7.91
C TYR A 219 4.79 15.88 7.34
N ALA A 220 5.62 16.93 7.36
CA ALA A 220 5.28 18.25 6.82
C ALA A 220 5.73 18.39 5.36
N ASP A 221 6.92 17.90 5.01
CA ASP A 221 7.50 18.04 3.67
C ASP A 221 6.74 17.19 2.64
N TYR A 222 6.32 15.96 2.97
CA TYR A 222 5.65 15.09 2.01
C TYR A 222 4.38 15.72 1.39
N PRO A 223 3.40 16.19 2.17
CA PRO A 223 2.24 16.86 1.59
C PRO A 223 2.60 18.18 0.92
N GLN A 224 3.68 18.86 1.35
CA GLN A 224 4.12 20.10 0.72
C GLN A 224 4.69 19.84 -0.68
N ARG A 225 5.46 18.76 -0.90
CA ARG A 225 5.95 18.34 -2.22
C ARG A 225 4.81 18.20 -3.25
N TRP A 226 3.68 17.64 -2.85
CA TRP A 226 2.50 17.53 -3.70
C TRP A 226 1.87 18.91 -3.98
N ARG A 227 1.76 19.78 -2.97
CA ARG A 227 1.26 21.16 -3.16
C ARG A 227 2.13 21.98 -4.11
N ASP A 228 3.45 21.85 -3.99
CA ASP A 228 4.41 22.50 -4.88
C ASP A 228 4.25 22.07 -6.35
N THR A 229 3.69 20.89 -6.58
CA THR A 229 3.38 20.38 -7.93
C THR A 229 2.04 20.91 -8.47
N GLY A 230 1.26 21.62 -7.64
CA GLY A 230 -0.04 22.18 -8.01
C GLY A 230 -1.25 21.42 -7.49
N PHE A 231 -1.07 20.36 -6.72
CA PHE A 231 -2.18 19.63 -6.11
C PHE A 231 -2.71 20.31 -4.86
N GLU A 232 -3.99 20.19 -4.63
CA GLU A 232 -4.59 20.27 -3.29
C GLU A 232 -4.34 18.95 -2.57
N VAL A 233 -4.01 19.01 -1.26
CA VAL A 233 -3.67 17.81 -0.48
C VAL A 233 -4.48 17.77 0.80
N ASP A 234 -5.29 16.72 0.92
CA ASP A 234 -6.01 16.37 2.13
C ASP A 234 -5.20 15.33 2.92
N VAL A 235 -4.88 15.65 4.16
CA VAL A 235 -4.28 14.71 5.12
C VAL A 235 -5.39 14.16 5.98
N VAL A 236 -5.82 12.94 5.69
CA VAL A 236 -7.02 12.32 6.27
C VAL A 236 -6.63 11.42 7.45
N ASP A 237 -7.11 11.78 8.64
CA ASP A 237 -7.01 10.94 9.84
C ASP A 237 -8.21 9.98 9.90
N LEU A 238 -7.97 8.69 9.75
CA LEU A 238 -9.03 7.68 9.79
C LEU A 238 -9.69 7.54 11.16
N THR A 239 -9.00 7.90 12.22
CA THR A 239 -9.63 7.88 13.56
C THR A 239 -10.75 8.91 13.65
N LYS A 240 -10.54 10.09 13.05
CA LYS A 240 -11.59 11.12 12.96
C LYS A 240 -12.71 10.73 12.00
N LEU A 241 -12.37 9.97 10.94
CA LEU A 241 -13.32 9.59 9.91
C LEU A 241 -14.28 8.47 10.37
N VAL A 242 -13.75 7.42 10.97
CA VAL A 242 -14.54 6.22 11.29
C VAL A 242 -14.64 5.90 12.77
N GLY A 243 -13.93 6.61 13.63
CA GLY A 243 -13.88 6.37 15.07
C GLY A 243 -12.90 5.28 15.49
N GLU A 244 -12.45 5.32 16.74
CA GLU A 244 -11.46 4.39 17.29
C GLU A 244 -11.94 2.94 17.26
N ASP A 245 -13.20 2.68 17.60
CA ASP A 245 -13.76 1.31 17.63
C ASP A 245 -13.68 0.63 16.26
N ARG A 246 -13.98 1.36 15.19
CA ARG A 246 -13.87 0.84 13.82
C ARG A 246 -12.42 0.70 13.40
N CYS A 247 -11.52 1.60 13.80
CA CYS A 247 -10.09 1.45 13.56
C CYS A 247 -9.56 0.17 14.21
N GLN A 248 -9.96 -0.14 15.43
CA GLN A 248 -9.62 -1.38 16.12
C GLN A 248 -10.26 -2.60 15.45
N ARG A 249 -11.54 -2.51 15.10
CA ARG A 249 -12.30 -3.56 14.40
C ARG A 249 -11.65 -3.96 13.08
N TYR A 250 -11.20 -2.98 12.30
CA TYR A 250 -10.51 -3.20 11.03
C TYR A 250 -9.00 -3.44 11.18
N ALA A 251 -8.49 -3.46 12.41
CA ALA A 251 -7.07 -3.63 12.73
C ALA A 251 -6.17 -2.67 11.89
N LEU A 252 -6.49 -1.36 11.88
CA LEU A 252 -5.76 -0.38 11.07
C LEU A 252 -4.37 -0.04 11.62
N GLY A 253 -4.02 -0.55 12.80
CA GLY A 253 -2.72 -0.31 13.41
C GLY A 253 -2.58 1.12 13.93
N TRP A 254 -1.37 1.63 13.89
CA TRP A 254 -1.00 2.97 14.38
C TRP A 254 -0.93 4.01 13.25
N ASP A 255 -0.61 3.58 12.02
CA ASP A 255 -0.58 4.46 10.85
C ASP A 255 -1.97 4.52 10.22
N ARG A 256 -2.68 5.59 10.54
CA ARG A 256 -4.07 5.81 10.14
C ARG A 256 -4.25 7.04 9.28
N THR A 257 -3.14 7.53 8.74
CA THR A 257 -3.11 8.73 7.92
C THR A 257 -3.13 8.36 6.45
N LEU A 258 -4.04 8.97 5.68
CA LEU A 258 -4.04 8.89 4.23
C LEU A 258 -3.70 10.25 3.64
N TYR A 259 -2.98 10.23 2.52
CA TYR A 259 -2.69 11.42 1.72
C TYR A 259 -3.49 11.33 0.43
N VAL A 260 -4.41 12.26 0.29
CA VAL A 260 -5.32 12.36 -0.87
C VAL A 260 -4.96 13.62 -1.63
N ILE A 261 -4.58 13.45 -2.89
CA ILE A 261 -4.25 14.55 -3.80
C ILE A 261 -5.44 14.84 -4.71
N ARG A 262 -5.69 16.13 -5.03
CA ARG A 262 -6.72 16.56 -5.96
C ARG A 262 -6.13 17.56 -6.95
N LYS A 263 -6.34 17.32 -8.24
CA LYS A 263 -5.99 18.30 -9.26
C LYS A 263 -7.11 19.35 -9.30
N PRO A 264 -6.83 20.64 -9.14
CA PRO A 264 -7.82 21.70 -9.26
C PRO A 264 -8.60 21.63 -10.60
N ARG A 265 -9.83 22.16 -10.59
CA ARG A 265 -10.69 22.25 -11.79
C ARG A 265 -10.23 23.33 -12.77
#